data_42f4dc70d7603c1642ab58ed6a4d15a2
#
_entry.id   42f4dc70d7603c1642ab58ed6a4d15a2
#
_cell.length_a   1.000
_cell.length_b   1.000
_cell.length_c   1.000
_cell.angle_alpha   90.00
_cell.angle_beta   90.00
_cell.angle_gamma   90.00
#
_symmetry.space_group_name_H-M   'P 1'
#
loop_
_entity.id
_entity.type
_entity.pdbx_description
1 polymer ?
#
loop_
_entity_poly.entity_id
_entity_poly.type
_entity_poly.pdbx_seq_one_letter_code
_entity_poly.pdbx_strand_id
1 'polypeptide(L)'
;MDIVILVGSFTVVCLMGMPVAYALGLASILGALYTDIPLEAVMLKVAGGMSGFSLLAIPFFILTGAIMAIGGMAERLINLAKVFVGAIRGGMALVNILASTMFGCISGSSVADTAAVGGVMIPQMIKMGYPRLFAVNVTISGSLQPLLVPPSHNMIIYSIAAGGTVSVAHLFMGGIIPALLLGLSLVLLVLYIAHRDNFPKGEQIKFNQIGKIVLDAVWGMVTIVIILGGILSGVFTPTESGAVACVYAFLVTMFVYRDVKWGEIPKLIGRVIRTVGMVMIMIGFSISFGYMMALLQVPAIATQFFINISSDKYTFLLWINILLLLLGTFMDLAPMLLICTPIFLPVIKTFGIDPVHFGIIMILNLGIGLLTPPVGPTMVVGCAIGKVSMEAVSRSILVFYIPMVIVLFLVTYIPALSLWLPHIVLD
;
A
#
# COMPACT_ATOMS: atom_id res chain seq x y z
N MET A 1 -10.57 -11.01 31.63
CA MET A 1 -11.90 -10.88 31.04
C MET A 1 -11.95 -9.64 30.15
N ASP A 2 -11.34 -8.55 30.55
CA ASP A 2 -11.36 -7.23 29.90
C ASP A 2 -10.84 -7.25 28.44
N ILE A 3 -9.72 -7.94 28.22
CA ILE A 3 -9.15 -8.13 26.86
C ILE A 3 -10.10 -8.93 25.96
N VAL A 4 -10.76 -9.95 26.55
CA VAL A 4 -11.72 -10.78 25.80
C VAL A 4 -12.93 -9.95 25.36
N ILE A 5 -13.38 -9.02 26.19
CA ILE A 5 -14.47 -8.12 25.84
C ILE A 5 -14.03 -7.11 24.75
N LEU A 6 -12.86 -6.50 24.90
CA LEU A 6 -12.35 -5.54 23.91
C LEU A 6 -12.11 -6.20 22.54
N VAL A 7 -11.35 -7.28 22.49
CA VAL A 7 -11.00 -7.98 21.23
C VAL A 7 -12.19 -8.81 20.74
N GLY A 8 -12.95 -9.42 21.63
CA GLY A 8 -14.12 -10.22 21.27
C GLY A 8 -15.25 -9.36 20.69
N SER A 9 -15.56 -8.20 21.29
CA SER A 9 -16.55 -7.27 20.72
C SER A 9 -16.11 -6.76 19.34
N PHE A 10 -14.85 -6.38 19.18
CA PHE A 10 -14.29 -6.01 17.88
C PHE A 10 -14.50 -7.12 16.83
N THR A 11 -14.11 -8.35 17.18
CA THR A 11 -14.22 -9.50 16.26
C THR A 11 -15.68 -9.79 15.90
N VAL A 12 -16.57 -9.85 16.88
CA VAL A 12 -18.01 -10.12 16.66
C VAL A 12 -18.62 -9.06 15.76
N VAL A 13 -18.36 -7.77 16.04
CA VAL A 13 -18.91 -6.66 15.26
C VAL A 13 -18.37 -6.65 13.82
N CYS A 14 -17.10 -6.98 13.63
CA CYS A 14 -16.54 -7.18 12.29
C CYS A 14 -17.19 -8.36 11.54
N LEU A 15 -17.41 -9.48 12.21
CA LEU A 15 -18.10 -10.65 11.62
C LEU A 15 -19.56 -10.38 11.27
N MET A 16 -20.21 -9.45 11.96
CA MET A 16 -21.54 -8.94 11.61
C MET A 16 -21.54 -8.04 10.36
N GLY A 17 -20.38 -7.77 9.76
CA GLY A 17 -20.24 -6.98 8.53
C GLY A 17 -20.12 -5.46 8.76
N MET A 18 -19.88 -5.00 9.99
CA MET A 18 -19.64 -3.58 10.25
C MET A 18 -18.25 -3.18 9.71
N PRO A 19 -18.13 -1.98 9.08
CA PRO A 19 -16.83 -1.48 8.67
C PRO A 19 -15.86 -1.38 9.85
N VAL A 20 -14.61 -1.79 9.64
CA VAL A 20 -13.56 -1.93 10.66
C VAL A 20 -13.39 -0.67 11.51
N ALA A 21 -13.46 0.52 10.90
CA ALA A 21 -13.36 1.78 11.62
C ALA A 21 -14.40 1.89 12.75
N TYR A 22 -15.67 1.62 12.44
CA TYR A 22 -16.74 1.68 13.43
C TYR A 22 -16.66 0.53 14.45
N ALA A 23 -16.21 -0.65 14.03
CA ALA A 23 -16.00 -1.77 14.93
C ALA A 23 -14.93 -1.45 15.99
N LEU A 24 -13.82 -0.78 15.61
CA LEU A 24 -12.79 -0.30 16.53
C LEU A 24 -13.36 0.72 17.54
N GLY A 25 -14.11 1.69 17.04
CA GLY A 25 -14.74 2.71 17.91
C GLY A 25 -15.72 2.08 18.91
N LEU A 26 -16.61 1.21 18.43
CA LEU A 26 -17.59 0.54 19.28
C LEU A 26 -16.91 -0.38 20.31
N ALA A 27 -15.92 -1.16 19.90
CA ALA A 27 -15.17 -2.00 20.82
C ALA A 27 -14.43 -1.18 21.89
N SER A 28 -13.87 -0.01 21.52
CA SER A 28 -13.24 0.90 22.48
C SER A 28 -14.25 1.43 23.51
N ILE A 29 -15.46 1.79 23.07
CA ILE A 29 -16.55 2.25 23.96
C ILE A 29 -17.00 1.10 24.89
N LEU A 30 -17.25 -0.08 24.34
CA LEU A 30 -17.67 -1.24 25.15
C LEU A 30 -16.59 -1.66 26.15
N GLY A 31 -15.32 -1.64 25.72
CA GLY A 31 -14.19 -1.89 26.60
C GLY A 31 -14.11 -0.87 27.75
N ALA A 32 -14.26 0.42 27.44
CA ALA A 32 -14.22 1.49 28.43
C ALA A 32 -15.36 1.37 29.44
N LEU A 33 -16.60 1.11 28.97
CA LEU A 33 -17.75 0.91 29.84
C LEU A 33 -17.58 -0.29 30.79
N TYR A 34 -16.94 -1.35 30.31
CA TYR A 34 -16.74 -2.54 31.12
C TYR A 34 -15.61 -2.37 32.16
N THR A 35 -14.61 -1.54 31.85
CA THR A 35 -13.45 -1.29 32.73
C THR A 35 -13.57 -0.02 33.55
N ASP A 36 -14.78 0.59 33.60
CA ASP A 36 -15.07 1.85 34.30
C ASP A 36 -14.13 3.01 33.92
N ILE A 37 -13.65 3.01 32.65
CA ILE A 37 -12.86 4.11 32.11
C ILE A 37 -13.81 5.20 31.58
N PRO A 38 -13.60 6.49 31.95
CA PRO A 38 -14.44 7.58 31.45
C PRO A 38 -14.47 7.64 29.93
N LEU A 39 -15.66 7.70 29.34
CA LEU A 39 -15.82 7.80 27.88
C LEU A 39 -15.19 9.05 27.30
N GLU A 40 -15.09 10.13 28.09
CA GLU A 40 -14.37 11.34 27.72
C GLU A 40 -12.90 11.06 27.37
N ALA A 41 -12.22 10.18 28.11
CA ALA A 41 -10.85 9.79 27.83
C ALA A 41 -10.71 9.09 26.48
N VAL A 42 -11.67 8.21 26.15
CA VAL A 42 -11.76 7.52 24.86
C VAL A 42 -11.97 8.54 23.72
N MET A 43 -12.93 9.46 23.89
CA MET A 43 -13.25 10.48 22.89
C MET A 43 -12.11 11.49 22.70
N LEU A 44 -11.40 11.88 23.77
CA LEU A 44 -10.20 12.72 23.69
C LEU A 44 -9.10 12.05 22.88
N LYS A 45 -8.92 10.71 23.01
CA LYS A 45 -7.96 9.96 22.18
C LYS A 45 -8.37 9.91 20.72
N VAL A 46 -9.66 9.79 20.41
CA VAL A 46 -10.16 9.88 19.02
C VAL A 46 -9.85 11.26 18.45
N ALA A 47 -10.23 12.34 19.15
CA ALA A 47 -10.00 13.71 18.69
C ALA A 47 -8.50 14.05 18.58
N GLY A 48 -7.71 13.71 19.60
CA GLY A 48 -6.26 13.90 19.61
C GLY A 48 -5.57 13.09 18.52
N GLY A 49 -6.07 11.88 18.24
CA GLY A 49 -5.56 11.03 17.18
C GLY A 49 -5.74 11.61 15.77
N MET A 50 -6.77 12.42 15.56
CA MET A 50 -7.04 13.08 14.28
C MET A 50 -6.43 14.48 14.13
N SER A 51 -5.87 15.04 15.20
CA SER A 51 -5.36 16.43 15.21
C SER A 51 -3.88 16.59 14.85
N GLY A 52 -3.16 15.48 14.60
CA GLY A 52 -1.74 15.50 14.28
C GLY A 52 -1.43 16.19 12.94
N PHE A 53 -0.51 17.17 12.92
CA PHE A 53 -0.10 17.86 11.69
C PHE A 53 0.40 16.92 10.60
N SER A 54 1.14 15.88 10.97
CA SER A 54 1.65 14.86 10.03
C SER A 54 0.55 14.10 9.31
N LEU A 55 -0.67 14.05 9.86
CA LEU A 55 -1.83 13.42 9.22
C LEU A 55 -2.29 14.15 7.97
N LEU A 56 -2.04 15.44 7.86
CA LEU A 56 -2.39 16.24 6.67
C LEU A 56 -1.65 15.77 5.40
N ALA A 57 -0.55 15.04 5.55
CA ALA A 57 0.12 14.44 4.41
C ALA A 57 -0.79 13.44 3.66
N ILE A 58 -1.61 12.66 4.39
CA ILE A 58 -2.50 11.64 3.81
C ILE A 58 -3.53 12.26 2.85
N PRO A 59 -4.33 13.28 3.24
CA PRO A 59 -5.22 13.99 2.33
C PRO A 59 -4.54 14.52 1.07
N PHE A 60 -3.37 15.11 1.20
CA PHE A 60 -2.65 15.67 0.06
C PHE A 60 -2.17 14.59 -0.90
N PHE A 61 -1.62 13.47 -0.41
CA PHE A 61 -1.21 12.37 -1.28
C PHE A 61 -2.39 11.68 -1.94
N ILE A 62 -3.51 11.46 -1.23
CA ILE A 62 -4.74 10.90 -1.80
C ILE A 62 -5.29 11.82 -2.90
N LEU A 63 -5.30 13.15 -2.65
CA LEU A 63 -5.77 14.11 -3.62
C LEU A 63 -4.85 14.19 -4.84
N THR A 64 -3.53 14.20 -4.64
CA THR A 64 -2.53 14.18 -5.73
C THR A 64 -2.73 12.96 -6.61
N GLY A 65 -2.81 11.76 -6.01
CA GLY A 65 -3.04 10.51 -6.74
C GLY A 65 -4.37 10.51 -7.50
N ALA A 66 -5.44 11.05 -6.89
CA ALA A 66 -6.76 11.12 -7.51
C ALA A 66 -6.79 12.12 -8.70
N ILE A 67 -6.13 13.27 -8.58
CA ILE A 67 -5.99 14.25 -9.68
C ILE A 67 -5.23 13.62 -10.84
N MET A 68 -4.11 12.97 -10.59
CA MET A 68 -3.27 12.37 -11.62
C MET A 68 -3.94 11.15 -12.28
N ALA A 69 -4.71 10.38 -11.51
CA ALA A 69 -5.47 9.25 -12.07
C ALA A 69 -6.54 9.70 -13.08
N ILE A 70 -7.28 10.77 -12.79
CA ILE A 70 -8.28 11.35 -13.72
C ILE A 70 -7.58 12.05 -14.88
N GLY A 71 -6.43 12.67 -14.64
CA GLY A 71 -5.62 13.39 -15.63
C GLY A 71 -4.89 12.49 -16.62
N GLY A 72 -5.33 11.22 -16.85
CA GLY A 72 -4.78 10.34 -17.87
C GLY A 72 -3.30 9.98 -17.63
N MET A 73 -2.80 10.15 -16.41
CA MET A 73 -1.38 9.89 -16.11
C MET A 73 -1.05 8.40 -16.23
N ALA A 74 -1.98 7.51 -15.86
CA ALA A 74 -1.77 6.07 -16.00
C ALA A 74 -1.48 5.68 -17.46
N GLU A 75 -2.22 6.23 -18.44
CA GLU A 75 -1.98 5.96 -19.86
C GLU A 75 -0.60 6.46 -20.33
N ARG A 76 -0.17 7.63 -19.85
CA ARG A 76 1.13 8.20 -20.20
C ARG A 76 2.28 7.36 -19.65
N LEU A 77 2.17 6.89 -18.43
CA LEU A 77 3.14 5.98 -17.82
C LEU A 77 3.15 4.61 -18.49
N ILE A 78 1.98 4.07 -18.86
CA ILE A 78 1.87 2.85 -19.66
C ILE A 78 2.58 3.02 -21.01
N ASN A 79 2.37 4.14 -21.68
CA ASN A 79 3.02 4.43 -22.98
C ASN A 79 4.54 4.59 -22.81
N LEU A 80 5.00 5.20 -21.72
CA LEU A 80 6.42 5.27 -21.38
C LEU A 80 7.00 3.88 -21.10
N ALA A 81 6.30 3.06 -20.32
CA ALA A 81 6.72 1.68 -20.05
C ALA A 81 6.80 0.83 -21.33
N LYS A 82 5.89 1.05 -22.30
CA LYS A 82 5.95 0.39 -23.62
C LYS A 82 7.24 0.69 -24.38
N VAL A 83 7.81 1.89 -24.23
CA VAL A 83 9.08 2.24 -24.87
C VAL A 83 10.22 1.31 -24.40
N PHE A 84 10.26 0.97 -23.11
CA PHE A 84 11.31 0.16 -22.53
C PHE A 84 11.16 -1.35 -22.78
N VAL A 85 9.95 -1.86 -22.58
CA VAL A 85 9.73 -3.33 -22.52
C VAL A 85 8.62 -3.82 -23.46
N GLY A 86 7.98 -2.94 -24.24
CA GLY A 86 6.82 -3.30 -25.05
C GLY A 86 7.11 -4.30 -26.17
N ALA A 87 8.28 -4.24 -26.77
CA ALA A 87 8.64 -5.04 -27.95
C ALA A 87 8.99 -6.52 -27.66
N ILE A 88 9.20 -6.87 -26.38
CA ILE A 88 9.65 -8.21 -25.99
C ILE A 88 8.46 -9.19 -25.99
N ARG A 89 8.73 -10.51 -26.05
CA ARG A 89 7.69 -11.53 -25.88
C ARG A 89 7.11 -11.41 -24.46
N GLY A 90 5.78 -11.34 -24.36
CA GLY A 90 5.11 -11.03 -23.08
C GLY A 90 5.20 -9.55 -22.70
N GLY A 91 5.64 -8.67 -23.62
CA GLY A 91 5.95 -7.27 -23.36
C GLY A 91 4.82 -6.49 -22.69
N MET A 92 3.55 -6.76 -23.06
CA MET A 92 2.42 -6.07 -22.40
C MET A 92 2.27 -6.42 -20.91
N ALA A 93 2.63 -7.64 -20.51
CA ALA A 93 2.64 -7.99 -19.08
C ALA A 93 3.80 -7.32 -18.34
N LEU A 94 4.95 -7.18 -18.98
CA LEU A 94 6.09 -6.42 -18.44
C LEU A 94 5.78 -4.92 -18.34
N VAL A 95 5.12 -4.37 -19.36
CA VAL A 95 4.60 -2.98 -19.35
C VAL A 95 3.66 -2.77 -18.16
N ASN A 96 2.79 -3.74 -17.88
CA ASN A 96 1.87 -3.67 -16.74
C ASN A 96 2.64 -3.56 -15.41
N ILE A 97 3.61 -4.43 -15.16
CA ILE A 97 4.44 -4.39 -13.94
C ILE A 97 5.19 -3.06 -13.83
N LEU A 98 5.85 -2.62 -14.90
CA LEU A 98 6.62 -1.37 -14.90
C LEU A 98 5.72 -0.15 -14.73
N ALA A 99 4.56 -0.13 -15.39
CA ALA A 99 3.58 0.95 -15.25
C ALA A 99 3.03 1.03 -13.83
N SER A 100 2.75 -0.12 -13.18
CA SER A 100 2.33 -0.18 -11.77
C SER A 100 3.42 0.34 -10.83
N THR A 101 4.71 0.03 -11.09
CA THR A 101 5.81 0.62 -10.32
C THR A 101 5.83 2.14 -10.44
N MET A 102 5.74 2.65 -11.67
CA MET A 102 5.77 4.09 -11.94
C MET A 102 4.53 4.82 -11.41
N PHE A 103 3.35 4.25 -11.60
CA PHE A 103 2.10 4.81 -11.07
C PHE A 103 2.03 4.70 -9.54
N GLY A 104 2.68 3.68 -8.99
CA GLY A 104 2.84 3.50 -7.54
C GLY A 104 3.48 4.69 -6.85
N CYS A 105 4.49 5.30 -7.48
CA CYS A 105 5.12 6.53 -7.01
C CYS A 105 4.14 7.73 -6.87
N ILE A 106 2.90 7.57 -7.32
CA ILE A 106 1.89 8.63 -7.30
C ILE A 106 0.72 8.23 -6.41
N SER A 107 0.23 6.99 -6.56
CA SER A 107 -0.99 6.51 -5.92
C SER A 107 -0.77 5.97 -4.50
N GLY A 108 0.35 5.31 -4.25
CA GLY A 108 0.66 4.64 -2.98
C GLY A 108 -0.35 3.56 -2.57
N SER A 109 -1.26 3.14 -3.46
CA SER A 109 -2.38 2.24 -3.17
C SER A 109 -2.50 1.13 -4.21
N SER A 110 -2.50 -0.12 -3.75
CA SER A 110 -2.69 -1.31 -4.58
C SER A 110 -4.06 -1.32 -5.27
N VAL A 111 -5.12 -0.94 -4.56
CA VAL A 111 -6.48 -0.87 -5.09
C VAL A 111 -6.61 0.21 -6.16
N ALA A 112 -6.03 1.40 -5.90
CA ALA A 112 -6.05 2.51 -6.86
C ALA A 112 -5.24 2.20 -8.11
N ASP A 113 -4.09 1.55 -7.97
CA ASP A 113 -3.27 1.11 -9.10
C ASP A 113 -4.01 0.07 -9.96
N THR A 114 -4.59 -0.96 -9.33
CA THR A 114 -5.38 -1.97 -10.04
C THR A 114 -6.55 -1.33 -10.79
N ALA A 115 -7.21 -0.31 -10.22
CA ALA A 115 -8.29 0.39 -10.89
C ALA A 115 -7.79 1.23 -12.08
N ALA A 116 -6.71 1.99 -11.93
CA ALA A 116 -6.19 2.90 -12.94
C ALA A 116 -5.39 2.17 -14.03
N VAL A 117 -4.30 1.50 -13.65
CA VAL A 117 -3.44 0.77 -14.59
C VAL A 117 -4.15 -0.47 -15.10
N GLY A 118 -4.76 -1.26 -14.21
CA GLY A 118 -5.50 -2.46 -14.59
C GLY A 118 -6.70 -2.19 -15.46
N GLY A 119 -7.42 -1.07 -15.24
CA GLY A 119 -8.53 -0.63 -16.09
C GLY A 119 -8.14 -0.45 -17.56
N VAL A 120 -6.90 -0.07 -17.82
CA VAL A 120 -6.34 0.09 -19.17
C VAL A 120 -5.67 -1.21 -19.65
N MET A 121 -4.82 -1.80 -18.82
CA MET A 121 -3.94 -2.91 -19.22
C MET A 121 -4.69 -4.24 -19.38
N ILE A 122 -5.61 -4.58 -18.47
CA ILE A 122 -6.34 -5.86 -18.55
C ILE A 122 -7.10 -5.99 -19.88
N PRO A 123 -7.93 -5.00 -20.30
CA PRO A 123 -8.60 -5.06 -21.60
C PRO A 123 -7.64 -5.09 -22.80
N GLN A 124 -6.52 -4.34 -22.74
CA GLN A 124 -5.53 -4.32 -23.81
C GLN A 124 -4.82 -5.69 -23.94
N MET A 125 -4.41 -6.29 -22.83
CA MET A 125 -3.80 -7.62 -22.82
C MET A 125 -4.75 -8.68 -23.38
N ILE A 126 -6.02 -8.67 -22.98
CA ILE A 126 -7.03 -9.60 -23.48
C ILE A 126 -7.21 -9.45 -25.01
N LYS A 127 -7.27 -8.22 -25.52
CA LYS A 127 -7.36 -7.94 -26.98
C LYS A 127 -6.14 -8.45 -27.75
N MET A 128 -4.96 -8.48 -27.12
CA MET A 128 -3.73 -9.00 -27.71
C MET A 128 -3.58 -10.52 -27.56
N GLY A 129 -4.59 -11.23 -27.05
CA GLY A 129 -4.59 -12.69 -26.95
C GLY A 129 -4.03 -13.26 -25.66
N TYR A 130 -3.80 -12.45 -24.63
CA TYR A 130 -3.42 -12.99 -23.31
C TYR A 130 -4.62 -13.63 -22.61
N PRO A 131 -4.43 -14.75 -21.88
CA PRO A 131 -5.49 -15.32 -21.06
C PRO A 131 -6.01 -14.33 -20.03
N ARG A 132 -7.34 -14.25 -19.86
CA ARG A 132 -7.97 -13.28 -18.94
C ARG A 132 -7.44 -13.40 -17.51
N LEU A 133 -7.33 -14.63 -16.99
CA LEU A 133 -6.84 -14.90 -15.65
C LEU A 133 -5.39 -14.44 -15.49
N PHE A 134 -4.54 -14.66 -16.50
CA PHE A 134 -3.17 -14.19 -16.48
C PHE A 134 -3.09 -12.66 -16.46
N ALA A 135 -3.88 -11.98 -17.30
CA ALA A 135 -3.92 -10.51 -17.33
C ALA A 135 -4.35 -9.92 -15.97
N VAL A 136 -5.34 -10.53 -15.31
CA VAL A 136 -5.77 -10.12 -13.97
C VAL A 136 -4.66 -10.39 -12.94
N ASN A 137 -4.11 -11.60 -12.93
CA ASN A 137 -3.10 -11.99 -11.93
C ASN A 137 -1.84 -11.13 -12.01
N VAL A 138 -1.30 -10.85 -13.20
CA VAL A 138 -0.12 -10.01 -13.34
C VAL A 138 -0.39 -8.57 -12.89
N THR A 139 -1.59 -8.06 -13.17
CA THR A 139 -2.00 -6.71 -12.76
C THR A 139 -2.10 -6.59 -11.25
N ILE A 140 -2.89 -7.46 -10.60
CA ILE A 140 -3.07 -7.39 -9.14
C ILE A 140 -1.76 -7.69 -8.39
N SER A 141 -0.90 -8.55 -8.93
CA SER A 141 0.42 -8.82 -8.35
C SER A 141 1.37 -7.62 -8.51
N GLY A 142 1.37 -6.97 -9.68
CA GLY A 142 2.14 -5.75 -9.93
C GLY A 142 1.72 -4.61 -9.02
N SER A 143 0.42 -4.53 -8.69
CA SER A 143 -0.13 -3.48 -7.83
C SER A 143 0.29 -3.55 -6.35
N LEU A 144 1.08 -4.54 -5.94
CA LEU A 144 1.72 -4.52 -4.62
C LEU A 144 2.88 -3.53 -4.55
N GLN A 145 3.55 -3.25 -5.65
CA GLN A 145 4.70 -2.33 -5.69
C GLN A 145 4.34 -0.93 -5.19
N PRO A 146 3.19 -0.33 -5.55
CA PRO A 146 2.70 0.93 -5.01
C PRO A 146 2.70 1.05 -3.49
N LEU A 147 2.61 -0.04 -2.76
CA LEU A 147 2.63 -0.02 -1.30
C LEU A 147 4.02 0.27 -0.75
N LEU A 148 5.05 -0.13 -1.49
CA LEU A 148 6.46 -0.05 -1.10
C LEU A 148 7.22 1.08 -1.81
N VAL A 149 6.79 1.47 -3.01
CA VAL A 149 7.41 2.57 -3.76
C VAL A 149 6.97 3.90 -3.14
N PRO A 150 7.93 4.78 -2.75
CA PRO A 150 7.56 6.08 -2.24
C PRO A 150 7.03 7.04 -3.35
N PRO A 151 6.12 7.96 -2.98
CA PRO A 151 5.52 8.12 -1.68
C PRO A 151 4.34 7.16 -1.43
N SER A 152 4.36 6.46 -0.31
CA SER A 152 3.28 5.56 0.08
C SER A 152 2.56 6.09 1.33
N HIS A 153 1.25 6.30 1.22
CA HIS A 153 0.44 6.72 2.38
C HIS A 153 0.43 5.67 3.50
N ASN A 154 0.63 4.38 3.17
CA ASN A 154 0.69 3.32 4.16
C ASN A 154 1.94 3.43 5.05
N MET A 155 3.07 3.89 4.51
CA MET A 155 4.28 4.17 5.29
C MET A 155 4.06 5.33 6.26
N ILE A 156 3.28 6.33 5.87
CA ILE A 156 2.89 7.43 6.75
C ILE A 156 1.97 6.92 7.86
N ILE A 157 0.97 6.09 7.54
CA ILE A 157 0.08 5.46 8.52
C ILE A 157 0.88 4.62 9.52
N TYR A 158 1.87 3.84 9.06
CA TYR A 158 2.75 3.07 9.94
C TYR A 158 3.54 3.98 10.88
N SER A 159 4.16 5.05 10.36
CA SER A 159 4.89 6.05 11.18
C SER A 159 4.00 6.64 12.28
N ILE A 160 2.76 6.99 11.95
CA ILE A 160 1.77 7.53 12.89
C ILE A 160 1.39 6.47 13.93
N ALA A 161 1.12 5.23 13.51
CA ALA A 161 0.79 4.12 14.40
C ALA A 161 1.96 3.78 15.35
N ALA A 162 3.20 4.04 14.92
CA ALA A 162 4.40 3.93 15.75
C ALA A 162 4.59 5.14 16.69
N GLY A 163 3.60 6.02 16.82
CA GLY A 163 3.68 7.22 17.67
C GLY A 163 4.63 8.29 17.15
N GLY A 164 4.89 8.33 15.85
CA GLY A 164 5.81 9.28 15.21
C GLY A 164 7.30 9.01 15.49
N THR A 165 7.63 7.90 16.14
CA THR A 165 9.03 7.54 16.48
C THR A 165 9.80 7.00 15.28
N VAL A 166 9.10 6.61 14.20
CA VAL A 166 9.69 6.08 12.97
C VAL A 166 9.62 7.13 11.88
N SER A 167 10.76 7.51 11.32
CA SER A 167 10.86 8.52 10.27
C SER A 167 10.19 8.06 8.97
N VAL A 168 9.33 8.89 8.41
CA VAL A 168 8.69 8.66 7.11
C VAL A 168 9.73 8.63 5.98
N ALA A 169 10.77 9.47 6.05
CA ALA A 169 11.86 9.48 5.06
C ALA A 169 12.63 8.14 5.06
N HIS A 170 12.95 7.60 6.23
CA HIS A 170 13.59 6.29 6.36
C HIS A 170 12.72 5.17 5.80
N LEU A 171 11.39 5.19 6.06
CA LEU A 171 10.46 4.23 5.49
C LEU A 171 10.41 4.33 3.96
N PHE A 172 10.37 5.54 3.41
CA PHE A 172 10.37 5.76 1.98
C PHE A 172 11.62 5.18 1.33
N MET A 173 12.79 5.46 1.87
CA MET A 173 14.04 4.87 1.36
C MET A 173 14.09 3.36 1.56
N GLY A 174 13.64 2.87 2.71
CA GLY A 174 13.60 1.44 3.04
C GLY A 174 12.71 0.61 2.12
N GLY A 175 11.68 1.21 1.52
CA GLY A 175 10.75 0.53 0.61
C GLY A 175 11.27 0.34 -0.81
N ILE A 176 12.25 1.14 -1.26
CA ILE A 176 12.69 1.15 -2.67
C ILE A 176 13.28 -0.20 -3.09
N ILE A 177 14.25 -0.72 -2.35
CA ILE A 177 14.91 -1.99 -2.70
C ILE A 177 13.91 -3.16 -2.66
N PRO A 178 13.08 -3.34 -1.61
CA PRO A 178 12.02 -4.35 -1.62
C PRO A 178 11.04 -4.23 -2.79
N ALA A 179 10.65 -3.02 -3.17
CA ALA A 179 9.77 -2.79 -4.32
C ALA A 179 10.41 -3.20 -5.64
N LEU A 180 11.68 -2.85 -5.84
CA LEU A 180 12.44 -3.25 -7.03
C LEU A 180 12.66 -4.77 -7.09
N LEU A 181 12.94 -5.42 -5.95
CA LEU A 181 13.07 -6.88 -5.88
C LEU A 181 11.74 -7.57 -6.21
N LEU A 182 10.63 -7.04 -5.69
CA LEU A 182 9.29 -7.54 -6.01
C LEU A 182 9.00 -7.39 -7.52
N GLY A 183 9.25 -6.21 -8.08
CA GLY A 183 9.10 -5.97 -9.52
C GLY A 183 9.95 -6.91 -10.36
N LEU A 184 11.23 -7.06 -10.02
CA LEU A 184 12.15 -7.94 -10.73
C LEU A 184 11.71 -9.41 -10.65
N SER A 185 11.28 -9.87 -9.48
CA SER A 185 10.80 -11.26 -9.30
C SER A 185 9.55 -11.55 -10.15
N LEU A 186 8.62 -10.60 -10.23
CA LEU A 186 7.44 -10.69 -11.09
C LEU A 186 7.80 -10.64 -12.58
N VAL A 187 8.77 -9.80 -12.97
CA VAL A 187 9.29 -9.74 -14.35
C VAL A 187 9.87 -11.10 -14.75
N LEU A 188 10.70 -11.71 -13.90
CA LEU A 188 11.28 -13.02 -14.17
C LEU A 188 10.21 -14.10 -14.32
N LEU A 189 9.21 -14.12 -13.44
CA LEU A 189 8.07 -15.04 -13.56
C LEU A 189 7.31 -14.83 -14.87
N VAL A 190 7.00 -13.58 -15.22
CA VAL A 190 6.27 -13.24 -16.44
C VAL A 190 7.05 -13.64 -17.69
N LEU A 191 8.36 -13.40 -17.73
CA LEU A 191 9.23 -13.83 -18.83
C LEU A 191 9.22 -15.35 -18.97
N TYR A 192 9.31 -16.09 -17.87
CA TYR A 192 9.24 -17.55 -17.88
C TYR A 192 7.90 -18.02 -18.47
N ILE A 193 6.76 -17.53 -17.99
CA ILE A 193 5.44 -17.89 -18.48
C ILE A 193 5.26 -17.50 -19.95
N ALA A 194 5.72 -16.29 -20.34
CA ALA A 194 5.60 -15.79 -21.71
C ALA A 194 6.38 -16.64 -22.72
N HIS A 195 7.52 -17.20 -22.32
CA HIS A 195 8.28 -18.13 -23.17
C HIS A 195 7.61 -19.50 -23.22
N ARG A 196 7.18 -20.04 -22.09
CA ARG A 196 6.50 -21.34 -22.01
C ARG A 196 5.21 -21.38 -22.82
N ASP A 197 4.37 -20.38 -22.66
CA ASP A 197 3.03 -20.33 -23.23
C ASP A 197 2.98 -19.59 -24.59
N ASN A 198 4.15 -19.25 -25.16
CA ASN A 198 4.30 -18.56 -26.44
C ASN A 198 3.48 -17.29 -26.60
N PHE A 199 3.48 -16.40 -25.61
CA PHE A 199 2.72 -15.15 -25.65
C PHE A 199 3.18 -14.23 -26.81
N PRO A 200 2.28 -13.38 -27.33
CA PRO A 200 2.59 -12.48 -28.44
C PRO A 200 3.71 -11.51 -28.07
N LYS A 201 4.46 -11.09 -29.09
CA LYS A 201 5.34 -9.93 -28.97
C LYS A 201 4.50 -8.68 -29.07
N GLY A 202 4.85 -7.65 -28.32
CA GLY A 202 4.19 -6.36 -28.43
C GLY A 202 4.67 -5.56 -29.64
N GLU A 203 4.04 -4.43 -29.86
CA GLU A 203 4.38 -3.53 -30.95
C GLU A 203 5.65 -2.73 -30.64
N GLN A 204 6.51 -2.58 -31.64
CA GLN A 204 7.67 -1.69 -31.55
C GLN A 204 7.22 -0.23 -31.75
N ILE A 205 7.52 0.62 -30.79
CA ILE A 205 7.28 2.06 -30.91
C ILE A 205 8.31 2.65 -31.87
N LYS A 206 7.83 3.43 -32.86
CA LYS A 206 8.69 4.12 -33.80
C LYS A 206 9.56 5.16 -33.08
N PHE A 207 10.84 5.22 -33.43
CA PHE A 207 11.82 6.12 -32.78
C PHE A 207 11.38 7.59 -32.76
N ASN A 208 10.70 8.06 -33.81
CA ASN A 208 10.19 9.42 -33.89
C ASN A 208 9.06 9.74 -32.89
N GLN A 209 8.43 8.72 -32.28
CA GLN A 209 7.35 8.89 -31.29
C GLN A 209 7.90 8.89 -29.84
N ILE A 210 9.11 8.36 -29.63
CA ILE A 210 9.70 8.20 -28.29
C ILE A 210 9.84 9.56 -27.60
N GLY A 211 10.35 10.56 -28.29
CA GLY A 211 10.52 11.90 -27.72
C GLY A 211 9.24 12.52 -27.20
N LYS A 212 8.14 12.36 -27.95
CA LYS A 212 6.81 12.86 -27.54
C LYS A 212 6.30 12.09 -26.34
N ILE A 213 6.41 10.76 -26.33
CA ILE A 213 5.95 9.91 -25.22
C ILE A 213 6.70 10.24 -23.93
N VAL A 214 8.02 10.42 -24.02
CA VAL A 214 8.85 10.81 -22.86
C VAL A 214 8.44 12.18 -22.36
N LEU A 215 8.27 13.17 -23.24
CA LEU A 215 7.88 14.52 -22.86
C LEU A 215 6.50 14.55 -22.18
N ASP A 216 5.54 13.77 -22.70
CA ASP A 216 4.21 13.66 -22.11
C ASP A 216 4.23 13.03 -20.71
N ALA A 217 5.14 12.08 -20.44
CA ALA A 217 5.26 11.41 -19.17
C ALA A 217 6.07 12.21 -18.13
N VAL A 218 7.06 13.00 -18.58
CA VAL A 218 7.98 13.77 -17.71
C VAL A 218 7.23 14.68 -16.75
N TRP A 219 6.21 15.38 -17.21
CA TRP A 219 5.41 16.27 -16.36
C TRP A 219 4.82 15.58 -15.14
N GLY A 220 4.36 14.34 -15.30
CA GLY A 220 3.89 13.57 -14.16
C GLY A 220 5.01 13.03 -13.29
N MET A 221 6.15 12.65 -13.89
CA MET A 221 7.31 12.19 -13.12
C MET A 221 7.93 13.28 -12.26
N VAL A 222 7.82 14.56 -12.66
CA VAL A 222 8.27 15.69 -11.83
C VAL A 222 7.54 15.73 -10.48
N THR A 223 6.30 15.25 -10.40
CA THR A 223 5.60 15.11 -9.09
C THR A 223 6.39 14.24 -8.13
N ILE A 224 6.94 13.14 -8.62
CA ILE A 224 7.76 12.22 -7.81
C ILE A 224 9.03 12.93 -7.33
N VAL A 225 9.67 13.67 -8.24
CA VAL A 225 10.89 14.45 -7.92
C VAL A 225 10.58 15.52 -6.87
N ILE A 226 9.45 16.22 -6.96
CA ILE A 226 9.02 17.19 -5.95
C ILE A 226 8.86 16.53 -4.59
N ILE A 227 8.18 15.39 -4.53
CA ILE A 227 7.90 14.70 -3.27
C ILE A 227 9.20 14.15 -2.68
N LEU A 228 9.88 13.27 -3.41
CA LEU A 228 11.08 12.62 -2.90
C LEU A 228 12.24 13.58 -2.74
N GLY A 229 12.48 14.43 -3.74
CA GLY A 229 13.53 15.42 -3.66
C GLY A 229 13.33 16.41 -2.52
N GLY A 230 12.09 16.86 -2.28
CA GLY A 230 11.76 17.76 -1.18
C GLY A 230 11.97 17.14 0.20
N ILE A 231 11.55 15.88 0.38
CA ILE A 231 11.68 15.16 1.65
C ILE A 231 13.14 14.76 1.92
N LEU A 232 13.83 14.23 0.92
CA LEU A 232 15.21 13.73 1.07
C LEU A 232 16.23 14.85 1.25
N SER A 233 15.99 16.00 0.61
CA SER A 233 16.85 17.19 0.83
C SER A 233 16.60 17.86 2.18
N GLY A 234 15.59 17.43 2.95
CA GLY A 234 15.19 18.06 4.20
C GLY A 234 14.53 19.45 4.05
N VAL A 235 14.27 19.88 2.81
CA VAL A 235 13.63 21.19 2.52
C VAL A 235 12.14 21.17 2.89
N PHE A 236 11.48 20.02 2.67
CA PHE A 236 10.06 19.85 2.96
C PHE A 236 9.81 18.68 3.92
N THR A 237 8.87 18.90 4.82
CA THR A 237 8.22 17.79 5.55
C THR A 237 7.34 16.98 4.60
N PRO A 238 6.96 15.74 4.95
CA PRO A 238 6.02 14.95 4.13
C PRO A 238 4.71 15.69 3.83
N THR A 239 4.21 16.48 4.78
CA THR A 239 2.97 17.27 4.61
C THR A 239 3.15 18.39 3.59
N GLU A 240 4.22 19.17 3.71
CA GLU A 240 4.52 20.26 2.77
C GLU A 240 4.79 19.74 1.37
N SER A 241 5.56 18.65 1.28
CA SER A 241 5.85 18.00 0.00
C SER A 241 4.57 17.50 -0.69
N GLY A 242 3.66 16.89 0.07
CA GLY A 242 2.35 16.47 -0.42
C GLY A 242 1.49 17.65 -0.90
N ALA A 243 1.50 18.77 -0.17
CA ALA A 243 0.76 19.99 -0.56
C ALA A 243 1.30 20.60 -1.86
N VAL A 244 2.63 20.75 -1.97
CA VAL A 244 3.28 21.25 -3.20
C VAL A 244 3.01 20.33 -4.39
N ALA A 245 3.13 19.01 -4.20
CA ALA A 245 2.83 18.02 -5.22
C ALA A 245 1.35 18.07 -5.68
N CYS A 246 0.44 18.29 -4.75
CA CYS A 246 -0.99 18.43 -5.05
C CYS A 246 -1.27 19.66 -5.94
N VAL A 247 -0.71 20.81 -5.60
CA VAL A 247 -0.83 22.04 -6.42
C VAL A 247 -0.19 21.80 -7.79
N TYR A 248 1.00 21.25 -7.84
CA TYR A 248 1.68 20.94 -9.10
C TYR A 248 0.86 19.97 -9.98
N ALA A 249 0.37 18.85 -9.42
CA ALA A 249 -0.45 17.87 -10.11
C ALA A 249 -1.74 18.53 -10.68
N PHE A 250 -2.37 19.40 -9.91
CA PHE A 250 -3.54 20.16 -10.35
C PHE A 250 -3.20 21.06 -11.54
N LEU A 251 -2.12 21.84 -11.47
CA LEU A 251 -1.70 22.73 -12.54
C LEU A 251 -1.35 21.95 -13.82
N VAL A 252 -0.60 20.87 -13.71
CA VAL A 252 -0.23 20.04 -14.86
C VAL A 252 -1.48 19.42 -15.50
N THR A 253 -2.38 18.86 -14.71
CA THR A 253 -3.58 18.17 -15.22
C THR A 253 -4.55 19.15 -15.90
N MET A 254 -4.73 20.34 -15.33
CA MET A 254 -5.69 21.33 -15.85
C MET A 254 -5.15 22.16 -17.01
N PHE A 255 -3.87 22.56 -16.97
CA PHE A 255 -3.34 23.55 -17.93
C PHE A 255 -2.39 22.93 -18.96
N VAL A 256 -1.61 21.90 -18.59
CA VAL A 256 -0.67 21.26 -19.51
C VAL A 256 -1.38 20.14 -20.26
N TYR A 257 -1.96 19.18 -19.53
CA TYR A 257 -2.65 18.03 -20.14
C TYR A 257 -4.05 18.38 -20.65
N ARG A 258 -4.76 19.22 -19.94
CA ARG A 258 -6.14 19.64 -20.26
C ARG A 258 -7.13 18.48 -20.36
N ASP A 259 -6.86 17.40 -19.62
CA ASP A 259 -7.68 16.18 -19.65
C ASP A 259 -8.88 16.27 -18.72
N VAL A 260 -8.86 17.16 -17.72
CA VAL A 260 -9.92 17.31 -16.72
C VAL A 260 -10.70 18.60 -16.99
N LYS A 261 -12.02 18.48 -17.06
CA LYS A 261 -12.93 19.64 -17.19
C LYS A 261 -13.23 20.24 -15.81
N TRP A 262 -13.38 21.55 -15.74
CA TRP A 262 -13.73 22.25 -14.49
C TRP A 262 -14.96 21.66 -13.79
N GLY A 263 -15.95 21.20 -14.52
CA GLY A 263 -17.15 20.56 -13.98
C GLY A 263 -16.93 19.19 -13.31
N GLU A 264 -15.77 18.56 -13.51
CA GLU A 264 -15.41 17.27 -12.93
C GLU A 264 -14.73 17.41 -11.55
N ILE A 265 -14.16 18.60 -11.29
CA ILE A 265 -13.44 18.89 -10.04
C ILE A 265 -14.31 18.71 -8.79
N PRO A 266 -15.57 19.21 -8.71
CA PRO A 266 -16.41 18.98 -7.54
C PRO A 266 -16.67 17.50 -7.25
N LYS A 267 -16.84 16.68 -8.31
CA LYS A 267 -17.03 15.24 -8.18
C LYS A 267 -15.76 14.54 -7.68
N LEU A 268 -14.58 14.98 -8.17
CA LEU A 268 -13.28 14.51 -7.71
C LEU A 268 -13.10 14.82 -6.23
N ILE A 269 -13.27 16.09 -5.85
CA ILE A 269 -13.13 16.54 -4.45
C ILE A 269 -14.10 15.78 -3.54
N GLY A 270 -15.37 15.61 -3.95
CA GLY A 270 -16.35 14.84 -3.18
C GLY A 270 -15.95 13.38 -2.97
N ARG A 271 -15.30 12.74 -3.96
CA ARG A 271 -14.76 11.38 -3.83
C ARG A 271 -13.57 11.34 -2.86
N VAL A 272 -12.65 12.29 -3.00
CA VAL A 272 -11.48 12.40 -2.12
C VAL A 272 -11.88 12.67 -0.68
N ILE A 273 -12.83 13.58 -0.43
CA ILE A 273 -13.35 13.86 0.92
C ILE A 273 -13.89 12.60 1.57
N ARG A 274 -14.64 11.77 0.85
CA ARG A 274 -15.16 10.50 1.39
C ARG A 274 -14.01 9.55 1.77
N THR A 275 -13.03 9.39 0.89
CA THR A 275 -11.87 8.52 1.15
C THR A 275 -11.06 9.02 2.35
N VAL A 276 -10.75 10.31 2.38
CA VAL A 276 -10.02 10.94 3.49
C VAL A 276 -10.80 10.84 4.79
N GLY A 277 -12.11 11.09 4.76
CA GLY A 277 -12.97 10.97 5.94
C GLY A 277 -12.98 9.56 6.53
N MET A 278 -13.07 8.53 5.68
CA MET A 278 -12.97 7.13 6.12
C MET A 278 -11.61 6.83 6.77
N VAL A 279 -10.52 7.30 6.18
CA VAL A 279 -9.17 7.08 6.73
C VAL A 279 -9.00 7.84 8.04
N MET A 280 -9.45 9.10 8.15
CA MET A 280 -9.33 9.89 9.38
C MET A 280 -10.13 9.28 10.54
N ILE A 281 -11.38 8.87 10.30
CA ILE A 281 -12.22 8.19 11.31
C ILE A 281 -11.54 6.88 11.76
N MET A 282 -11.00 6.13 10.81
CA MET A 282 -10.29 4.89 11.10
C MET A 282 -9.07 5.14 11.99
N ILE A 283 -8.26 6.17 11.69
CA ILE A 283 -7.10 6.55 12.52
C ILE A 283 -7.55 6.94 13.92
N GLY A 284 -8.56 7.80 14.06
CA GLY A 284 -9.07 8.23 15.35
C GLY A 284 -9.53 7.07 16.22
N PHE A 285 -10.35 6.18 15.67
CA PHE A 285 -10.84 5.01 16.41
C PHE A 285 -9.75 3.98 16.68
N SER A 286 -8.77 3.81 15.76
CA SER A 286 -7.62 2.92 15.99
C SER A 286 -6.73 3.41 17.12
N ILE A 287 -6.50 4.72 17.23
CA ILE A 287 -5.71 5.30 18.33
C ILE A 287 -6.45 5.13 19.66
N SER A 288 -7.76 5.30 19.67
CA SER A 288 -8.59 5.02 20.86
C SER A 288 -8.53 3.54 21.25
N PHE A 289 -8.66 2.63 20.28
CA PHE A 289 -8.54 1.19 20.51
C PHE A 289 -7.15 0.80 21.01
N GLY A 290 -6.08 1.36 20.40
CA GLY A 290 -4.70 1.19 20.85
C GLY A 290 -4.48 1.70 22.28
N TYR A 291 -5.12 2.80 22.68
CA TYR A 291 -5.10 3.30 24.06
C TYR A 291 -5.73 2.30 25.01
N MET A 292 -6.90 1.74 24.71
CA MET A 292 -7.54 0.70 25.51
C MET A 292 -6.65 -0.55 25.62
N MET A 293 -6.04 -0.97 24.52
CA MET A 293 -5.11 -2.10 24.51
C MET A 293 -3.89 -1.84 25.39
N ALA A 294 -3.34 -0.62 25.37
CA ALA A 294 -2.20 -0.24 26.21
C ALA A 294 -2.58 -0.27 27.70
N LEU A 295 -3.75 0.26 28.07
CA LEU A 295 -4.26 0.19 29.44
C LEU A 295 -4.45 -1.25 29.95
N LEU A 296 -4.92 -2.13 29.08
CA LEU A 296 -5.12 -3.55 29.37
C LEU A 296 -3.82 -4.37 29.22
N GLN A 297 -2.68 -3.71 29.00
CA GLN A 297 -1.35 -4.33 28.87
C GLN A 297 -1.26 -5.40 27.78
N VAL A 298 -2.08 -5.32 26.73
CA VAL A 298 -2.06 -6.28 25.61
C VAL A 298 -0.68 -6.39 24.95
N PRO A 299 0.08 -5.28 24.72
CA PRO A 299 1.43 -5.37 24.19
C PRO A 299 2.40 -6.16 25.08
N ALA A 300 2.27 -6.04 26.41
CA ALA A 300 3.10 -6.79 27.37
C ALA A 300 2.78 -8.29 27.33
N ILE A 301 1.50 -8.64 27.27
CA ILE A 301 1.04 -10.03 27.14
C ILE A 301 1.50 -10.63 25.81
N ALA A 302 1.38 -9.89 24.72
CA ALA A 302 1.87 -10.31 23.42
C ALA A 302 3.38 -10.52 23.42
N THR A 303 4.14 -9.63 24.08
CA THR A 303 5.59 -9.76 24.26
C THR A 303 5.95 -11.05 24.98
N GLN A 304 5.29 -11.30 26.13
CA GLN A 304 5.54 -12.53 26.91
C GLN A 304 5.18 -13.80 26.13
N PHE A 305 4.07 -13.76 25.40
CA PHE A 305 3.65 -14.88 24.53
C PHE A 305 4.70 -15.20 23.47
N PHE A 306 5.21 -14.18 22.77
CA PHE A 306 6.20 -14.38 21.72
C PHE A 306 7.57 -14.79 22.27
N ILE A 307 8.00 -14.27 23.43
CA ILE A 307 9.23 -14.72 24.11
C ILE A 307 9.13 -16.21 24.49
N ASN A 308 7.96 -16.67 24.92
CA ASN A 308 7.76 -18.07 25.30
C ASN A 308 7.78 -19.04 24.11
N ILE A 309 7.35 -18.58 22.90
CA ILE A 309 7.27 -19.42 21.70
C ILE A 309 8.52 -19.31 20.83
N SER A 310 9.21 -18.16 20.88
CA SER A 310 10.34 -17.86 20.00
C SER A 310 11.62 -17.78 20.80
N SER A 311 12.57 -18.66 20.50
CA SER A 311 13.89 -18.66 21.14
C SER A 311 14.83 -17.57 20.61
N ASP A 312 14.56 -17.07 19.39
CA ASP A 312 15.39 -16.08 18.70
C ASP A 312 14.56 -15.16 17.77
N LYS A 313 15.21 -14.09 17.27
CA LYS A 313 14.57 -13.12 16.36
C LYS A 313 14.06 -13.73 15.06
N TYR A 314 14.70 -14.77 14.55
CA TYR A 314 14.33 -15.39 13.26
C TYR A 314 13.06 -16.20 13.40
N THR A 315 12.94 -16.98 14.47
CA THR A 315 11.72 -17.71 14.81
C THR A 315 10.54 -16.76 15.08
N PHE A 316 10.80 -15.65 15.80
CA PHE A 316 9.80 -14.60 16.00
C PHE A 316 9.30 -14.03 14.66
N LEU A 317 10.22 -13.64 13.76
CA LEU A 317 9.87 -13.10 12.44
C LEU A 317 9.07 -14.09 11.59
N LEU A 318 9.34 -15.40 11.72
CA LEU A 318 8.54 -16.42 11.05
C LEU A 318 7.09 -16.43 11.54
N TRP A 319 6.90 -16.50 12.87
CA TRP A 319 5.56 -16.51 13.45
C TRP A 319 4.77 -15.25 13.15
N ILE A 320 5.44 -14.08 13.20
CA ILE A 320 4.78 -12.81 12.90
C ILE A 320 4.38 -12.73 11.41
N ASN A 321 5.21 -13.25 10.50
CA ASN A 321 4.88 -13.30 9.08
C ASN A 321 3.64 -14.19 8.82
N ILE A 322 3.55 -15.36 9.45
CA ILE A 322 2.39 -16.24 9.33
C ILE A 322 1.14 -15.54 9.86
N LEU A 323 1.24 -14.91 11.03
CA LEU A 323 0.14 -14.20 11.66
C LEU A 323 -0.35 -13.03 10.78
N LEU A 324 0.57 -12.20 10.29
CA LEU A 324 0.24 -11.04 9.46
C LEU A 324 -0.36 -11.46 8.11
N LEU A 325 0.16 -12.53 7.48
CA LEU A 325 -0.44 -13.07 6.25
C LEU A 325 -1.89 -13.51 6.50
N LEU A 326 -2.13 -14.20 7.60
CA LEU A 326 -3.47 -14.65 7.95
C LEU A 326 -4.41 -13.46 8.22
N LEU A 327 -3.99 -12.50 9.04
CA LEU A 327 -4.78 -11.30 9.34
C LEU A 327 -5.04 -10.44 8.10
N GLY A 328 -4.05 -10.28 7.23
CA GLY A 328 -4.16 -9.51 5.99
C GLY A 328 -5.18 -10.05 4.99
N THR A 329 -5.58 -11.34 5.09
CA THR A 329 -6.63 -11.89 4.24
C THR A 329 -8.03 -11.36 4.58
N PHE A 330 -8.24 -10.92 5.82
CA PHE A 330 -9.56 -10.50 6.33
C PHE A 330 -9.76 -9.00 6.31
N MET A 331 -8.68 -8.23 6.42
CA MET A 331 -8.76 -6.78 6.61
C MET A 331 -7.87 -6.03 5.64
N ASP A 332 -8.23 -4.78 5.35
CA ASP A 332 -7.39 -3.87 4.55
C ASP A 332 -6.10 -3.51 5.31
N LEU A 333 -5.09 -3.06 4.55
CA LEU A 333 -3.74 -2.79 5.05
C LEU A 333 -3.70 -1.68 6.09
N ALA A 334 -4.42 -0.57 5.87
CA ALA A 334 -4.36 0.57 6.75
C ALA A 334 -4.90 0.27 8.17
N PRO A 335 -6.08 -0.38 8.37
CA PRO A 335 -6.53 -0.82 9.69
C PRO A 335 -5.52 -1.74 10.38
N MET A 336 -4.95 -2.68 9.62
CA MET A 336 -3.99 -3.63 10.19
C MET A 336 -2.71 -2.95 10.67
N LEU A 337 -2.20 -1.98 9.92
CA LEU A 337 -1.05 -1.17 10.37
C LEU A 337 -1.36 -0.43 11.68
N LEU A 338 -2.54 0.19 11.78
CA LEU A 338 -2.93 0.95 12.96
C LEU A 338 -3.15 0.08 14.20
N ILE A 339 -3.63 -1.15 14.02
CA ILE A 339 -3.88 -2.09 15.14
C ILE A 339 -2.59 -2.82 15.53
N CYS A 340 -1.90 -3.39 14.55
CA CYS A 340 -0.77 -4.29 14.82
C CYS A 340 0.51 -3.54 15.22
N THR A 341 0.75 -2.32 14.68
CA THR A 341 1.97 -1.58 14.98
C THR A 341 2.15 -1.30 16.48
N PRO A 342 1.19 -0.72 17.21
CA PRO A 342 1.37 -0.45 18.64
C PRO A 342 1.48 -1.73 19.48
N ILE A 343 0.93 -2.86 19.02
CA ILE A 343 1.07 -4.16 19.70
C ILE A 343 2.48 -4.72 19.52
N PHE A 344 2.97 -4.74 18.28
CA PHE A 344 4.23 -5.41 17.97
C PHE A 344 5.47 -4.53 18.14
N LEU A 345 5.33 -3.21 18.15
CA LEU A 345 6.46 -2.29 18.32
C LEU A 345 7.28 -2.53 19.61
N PRO A 346 6.65 -2.74 20.79
CA PRO A 346 7.39 -3.14 21.98
C PRO A 346 8.06 -4.51 21.83
N VAL A 347 7.35 -5.47 21.19
CA VAL A 347 7.86 -6.84 20.99
C VAL A 347 9.13 -6.84 20.14
N ILE A 348 9.11 -6.15 18.98
CA ILE A 348 10.27 -6.10 18.08
C ILE A 348 11.50 -5.46 18.74
N LYS A 349 11.28 -4.48 19.64
CA LYS A 349 12.38 -3.86 20.40
C LYS A 349 13.07 -4.85 21.32
N THR A 350 12.34 -5.77 21.96
CA THR A 350 12.95 -6.82 22.81
C THR A 350 13.79 -7.81 22.02
N PHE A 351 13.44 -8.05 20.74
CA PHE A 351 14.21 -8.91 19.83
C PHE A 351 15.31 -8.15 19.06
N GLY A 352 15.50 -6.84 19.32
CA GLY A 352 16.50 -6.02 18.63
C GLY A 352 16.25 -5.84 17.14
N ILE A 353 14.97 -5.82 16.73
CA ILE A 353 14.56 -5.60 15.34
C ILE A 353 14.31 -4.11 15.13
N ASP A 354 14.89 -3.56 14.05
CA ASP A 354 14.71 -2.15 13.69
C ASP A 354 13.26 -1.85 13.30
N PRO A 355 12.64 -0.77 13.82
CA PRO A 355 11.26 -0.42 13.52
C PRO A 355 11.00 -0.06 12.05
N VAL A 356 11.97 0.50 11.31
CA VAL A 356 11.83 0.79 9.86
C VAL A 356 11.76 -0.52 9.10
N HIS A 357 12.70 -1.43 9.39
CA HIS A 357 12.73 -2.77 8.78
C HIS A 357 11.42 -3.52 9.01
N PHE A 358 10.92 -3.52 10.25
CA PHE A 358 9.65 -4.17 10.58
C PHE A 358 8.46 -3.53 9.85
N GLY A 359 8.44 -2.21 9.71
CA GLY A 359 7.40 -1.51 8.94
C GLY A 359 7.35 -1.95 7.48
N ILE A 360 8.49 -2.11 6.84
CA ILE A 360 8.58 -2.61 5.46
C ILE A 360 8.09 -4.06 5.36
N ILE A 361 8.47 -4.93 6.33
CA ILE A 361 7.95 -6.31 6.40
C ILE A 361 6.44 -6.31 6.53
N MET A 362 5.88 -5.52 7.46
CA MET A 362 4.43 -5.44 7.66
C MET A 362 3.69 -5.00 6.39
N ILE A 363 4.16 -3.95 5.73
CA ILE A 363 3.53 -3.41 4.53
C ILE A 363 3.55 -4.43 3.39
N LEU A 364 4.68 -5.09 3.16
CA LEU A 364 4.80 -6.13 2.12
C LEU A 364 3.91 -7.34 2.44
N ASN A 365 3.95 -7.81 3.67
CA ASN A 365 3.22 -8.98 4.13
C ASN A 365 1.70 -8.78 4.03
N LEU A 366 1.19 -7.70 4.65
CA LEU A 366 -0.22 -7.34 4.60
C LEU A 366 -0.65 -7.01 3.16
N GLY A 367 0.25 -6.44 2.35
CA GLY A 367 0.03 -6.23 0.91
C GLY A 367 -0.28 -7.53 0.18
N ILE A 368 0.45 -8.61 0.44
CA ILE A 368 0.15 -9.94 -0.12
C ILE A 368 -1.25 -10.40 0.34
N GLY A 369 -1.62 -10.09 1.58
CA GLY A 369 -2.97 -10.34 2.11
C GLY A 369 -4.08 -9.69 1.27
N LEU A 370 -3.87 -8.48 0.72
CA LEU A 370 -4.84 -7.79 -0.15
C LEU A 370 -5.17 -8.56 -1.44
N LEU A 371 -4.34 -9.51 -1.83
CA LEU A 371 -4.55 -10.39 -3.00
C LEU A 371 -5.11 -11.75 -2.60
N THR A 372 -5.30 -11.99 -1.29
CA THR A 372 -5.60 -13.32 -0.77
C THR A 372 -7.06 -13.40 -0.30
N PRO A 373 -7.83 -14.44 -0.70
CA PRO A 373 -9.18 -14.64 -0.17
C PRO A 373 -9.16 -14.81 1.36
N PRO A 374 -10.26 -14.52 2.07
CA PRO A 374 -11.63 -14.35 1.56
C PRO A 374 -12.00 -12.93 1.11
N VAL A 375 -11.33 -11.89 1.59
CA VAL A 375 -11.73 -10.50 1.27
C VAL A 375 -10.96 -9.96 0.07
N GLY A 376 -9.63 -9.89 0.14
CA GLY A 376 -8.73 -9.48 -0.95
C GLY A 376 -9.20 -8.27 -1.78
N PRO A 377 -9.25 -7.05 -1.23
CA PRO A 377 -9.87 -5.91 -1.92
C PRO A 377 -9.25 -5.61 -3.28
N THR A 378 -7.96 -5.78 -3.42
CA THR A 378 -7.26 -5.62 -4.72
C THR A 378 -7.69 -6.70 -5.71
N MET A 379 -7.83 -7.95 -5.25
CA MET A 379 -8.33 -9.06 -6.08
C MET A 379 -9.74 -8.78 -6.55
N VAL A 380 -10.64 -8.28 -5.68
CA VAL A 380 -12.03 -7.95 -6.05
C VAL A 380 -12.07 -6.94 -7.20
N VAL A 381 -11.25 -5.88 -7.13
CA VAL A 381 -11.17 -4.86 -8.20
C VAL A 381 -10.64 -5.47 -9.51
N GLY A 382 -9.58 -6.27 -9.43
CA GLY A 382 -9.04 -6.97 -10.60
C GLY A 382 -10.05 -7.92 -11.25
N CYS A 383 -10.79 -8.70 -10.44
CA CYS A 383 -11.86 -9.58 -10.90
C CYS A 383 -12.98 -8.81 -11.61
N ALA A 384 -13.40 -7.67 -11.06
CA ALA A 384 -14.43 -6.82 -11.65
C ALA A 384 -14.02 -6.29 -13.03
N ILE A 385 -12.77 -5.81 -13.18
CA ILE A 385 -12.24 -5.32 -14.46
C ILE A 385 -12.07 -6.45 -15.46
N GLY A 386 -11.51 -7.58 -15.04
CA GLY A 386 -11.28 -8.76 -15.91
C GLY A 386 -12.55 -9.54 -16.23
N LYS A 387 -13.66 -9.25 -15.54
CA LYS A 387 -14.93 -10.00 -15.63
C LYS A 387 -14.71 -11.51 -15.41
N VAL A 388 -14.00 -11.85 -14.36
CA VAL A 388 -13.69 -13.22 -13.94
C VAL A 388 -14.13 -13.46 -12.50
N SER A 389 -14.39 -14.71 -12.15
CA SER A 389 -14.78 -15.05 -10.77
C SER A 389 -13.57 -15.01 -9.84
N MET A 390 -13.80 -14.63 -8.60
CA MET A 390 -12.78 -14.60 -7.54
C MET A 390 -12.17 -15.98 -7.30
N GLU A 391 -12.98 -17.04 -7.37
CA GLU A 391 -12.52 -18.43 -7.24
C GLU A 391 -11.51 -18.82 -8.33
N ALA A 392 -11.77 -18.45 -9.58
CA ALA A 392 -10.86 -18.75 -10.69
C ALA A 392 -9.52 -18.00 -10.55
N VAL A 393 -9.57 -16.72 -10.12
CA VAL A 393 -8.37 -15.91 -9.84
C VAL A 393 -7.61 -16.50 -8.66
N SER A 394 -8.28 -16.90 -7.57
CA SER A 394 -7.65 -17.47 -6.38
C SER A 394 -6.86 -18.74 -6.67
N ARG A 395 -7.36 -19.57 -7.59
CA ARG A 395 -6.63 -20.78 -8.02
C ARG A 395 -5.45 -20.45 -8.93
N SER A 396 -5.60 -19.48 -9.81
CA SER A 396 -4.57 -19.14 -10.81
C SER A 396 -3.45 -18.24 -10.27
N ILE A 397 -3.71 -17.46 -9.21
CA ILE A 397 -2.72 -16.56 -8.61
C ILE A 397 -1.62 -17.31 -7.83
N LEU A 398 -1.82 -18.57 -7.46
CA LEU A 398 -0.88 -19.35 -6.66
C LEU A 398 0.56 -19.31 -7.21
N VAL A 399 0.71 -19.29 -8.53
CA VAL A 399 2.02 -19.18 -9.19
C VAL A 399 2.68 -17.81 -8.92
N PHE A 400 1.87 -16.75 -8.80
CA PHE A 400 2.36 -15.41 -8.51
C PHE A 400 2.70 -15.20 -7.02
N TYR A 401 2.12 -15.99 -6.11
CA TYR A 401 2.52 -15.95 -4.70
C TYR A 401 3.96 -16.42 -4.50
N ILE A 402 4.47 -17.34 -5.32
CA ILE A 402 5.83 -17.87 -5.18
C ILE A 402 6.86 -16.75 -5.14
N PRO A 403 7.00 -15.87 -6.17
CA PRO A 403 7.96 -14.79 -6.11
C PRO A 403 7.68 -13.76 -5.01
N MET A 404 6.40 -13.48 -4.71
CA MET A 404 6.04 -12.53 -3.64
C MET A 404 6.48 -13.05 -2.26
N VAL A 405 6.24 -14.32 -1.96
CA VAL A 405 6.63 -14.94 -0.70
C VAL A 405 8.15 -15.06 -0.60
N ILE A 406 8.84 -15.39 -1.71
CA ILE A 406 10.31 -15.39 -1.74
C ILE A 406 10.85 -14.01 -1.38
N VAL A 407 10.32 -12.95 -1.99
CA VAL A 407 10.75 -11.57 -1.68
C VAL A 407 10.40 -11.19 -0.25
N LEU A 408 9.22 -11.59 0.26
CA LEU A 408 8.86 -11.37 1.66
C LEU A 408 9.90 -12.01 2.61
N PHE A 409 10.29 -13.25 2.37
CA PHE A 409 11.30 -13.92 3.20
C PHE A 409 12.69 -13.29 3.04
N LEU A 410 13.10 -12.92 1.83
CA LEU A 410 14.36 -12.19 1.62
C LEU A 410 14.39 -10.88 2.39
N VAL A 411 13.34 -10.08 2.29
CA VAL A 411 13.22 -8.81 3.03
C VAL A 411 13.18 -9.06 4.53
N THR A 412 12.47 -10.08 5.00
CA THR A 412 12.36 -10.41 6.43
C THR A 412 13.69 -10.79 7.06
N TYR A 413 14.48 -11.63 6.37
CA TYR A 413 15.71 -12.20 6.95
C TYR A 413 16.99 -11.46 6.58
N ILE A 414 16.94 -10.52 5.65
CA ILE A 414 18.07 -9.69 5.23
C ILE A 414 17.73 -8.20 5.50
N PRO A 415 17.98 -7.71 6.73
CA PRO A 415 17.66 -6.31 7.11
C PRO A 415 18.32 -5.27 6.20
N ALA A 416 19.47 -5.59 5.63
CA ALA A 416 20.15 -4.71 4.69
C ALA A 416 19.28 -4.30 3.49
N LEU A 417 18.31 -5.13 3.04
CA LEU A 417 17.44 -4.82 1.93
C LEU A 417 16.49 -3.63 2.22
N SER A 418 16.19 -3.38 3.49
CA SER A 418 15.34 -2.26 3.90
C SER A 418 16.11 -1.15 4.63
N LEU A 419 17.30 -1.42 5.17
CA LEU A 419 18.05 -0.45 5.98
C LEU A 419 19.26 0.14 5.25
N TRP A 420 19.80 -0.53 4.24
CA TRP A 420 21.01 -0.09 3.55
C TRP A 420 20.86 1.30 2.88
N LEU A 421 19.75 1.51 2.16
CA LEU A 421 19.51 2.78 1.47
C LEU A 421 19.19 3.94 2.44
N PRO A 422 18.35 3.77 3.47
CA PRO A 422 18.18 4.77 4.51
C PRO A 422 19.49 5.21 5.14
N HIS A 423 20.36 4.29 5.57
CA HIS A 423 21.64 4.60 6.20
C HIS A 423 22.64 5.34 5.29
N ILE A 424 22.60 5.11 3.98
CA ILE A 424 23.51 5.82 3.06
C ILE A 424 23.02 7.24 2.75
N VAL A 425 21.69 7.42 2.67
CA VAL A 425 21.11 8.66 2.15
C VAL A 425 20.74 9.64 3.26
N LEU A 426 20.39 9.15 4.46
CA LEU A 426 19.79 9.96 5.53
C LEU A 426 20.64 10.05 6.80
N ASP A 427 21.55 9.09 7.06
CA ASP A 427 22.49 9.08 8.17
C ASP A 427 23.90 9.51 7.70
#